data_c4f374333a82d43d514de9b6fdb47e0f
#
_entry.id   c4f374333a82d43d514de9b6fdb47e0f
#
_cell.length_a   1.000
_cell.length_b   1.000
_cell.length_c   1.000
_cell.angle_alpha   90.00
_cell.angle_beta   90.00
_cell.angle_gamma   90.00
#
_symmetry.space_group_name_H-M   'P 1'
#
loop_
_entity.id
_entity.type
_entity.pdbx_description
1 polymer ?
#
loop_
_entity_poly.entity_id
_entity_poly.type
_entity_poly.pdbx_seq_one_letter_code
_entity_poly.pdbx_strand_id
1 'polypeptide(L)'
;MADLLTVTGLTIVRGGRVLVQDLSLSLTRGAVTALTGPNGSGKSTTAWCLSLHDRDCTGEIAFEGVSAADMSPRSVRALHRRTIALQPQHLLLEDSWSVARNLRHAAWSLALPWRRRSDLVSEVMARTAVEDLARRRVDSLSGGERMRVALARTRLMREPGLVVLDEPTAGGDEGLSALVTGMLDEWVGSAAGVLVVTHDQRLVERAEHVIRLGDEPAA
;
A
#
# COMPACT_ATOMS: atom_id res chain seq x y z
N MET A 1 -20.46 -6.77 -6.31
CA MET A 1 -19.06 -7.18 -6.06
C MET A 1 -18.94 -7.53 -4.59
N ALA A 2 -18.09 -8.48 -4.20
CA ALA A 2 -17.96 -8.86 -2.79
C ALA A 2 -16.96 -7.92 -2.11
N ASP A 3 -17.28 -7.51 -0.86
CA ASP A 3 -16.38 -6.71 -0.05
C ASP A 3 -15.14 -7.53 0.33
N LEU A 4 -13.97 -6.95 0.08
CA LEU A 4 -12.68 -7.53 0.44
C LEU A 4 -12.33 -7.21 1.90
N LEU A 5 -12.57 -5.96 2.28
CA LEU A 5 -12.34 -5.47 3.65
C LEU A 5 -13.55 -4.64 4.06
N THR A 6 -14.07 -4.89 5.25
CA THR A 6 -15.13 -4.07 5.86
C THR A 6 -14.62 -3.49 7.16
N VAL A 7 -15.00 -2.26 7.43
CA VAL A 7 -14.61 -1.49 8.61
C VAL A 7 -15.85 -0.86 9.21
N THR A 8 -16.05 -1.02 10.51
CA THR A 8 -17.19 -0.47 11.24
C THR A 8 -16.69 0.24 12.50
N GLY A 9 -17.02 1.53 12.63
CA GLY A 9 -16.75 2.28 13.85
C GLY A 9 -15.26 2.47 14.18
N LEU A 10 -14.37 2.48 13.17
CA LEU A 10 -12.94 2.60 13.41
C LEU A 10 -12.59 3.93 14.07
N THR A 11 -11.98 3.86 15.24
CA THR A 11 -11.47 5.01 15.96
C THR A 11 -9.98 4.82 16.25
N ILE A 12 -9.19 5.84 15.94
CA ILE A 12 -7.74 5.85 16.06
C ILE A 12 -7.32 7.00 16.98
N VAL A 13 -6.64 6.64 18.08
CA VAL A 13 -6.11 7.62 19.05
C VAL A 13 -4.59 7.52 19.08
N ARG A 14 -3.88 8.65 19.01
CA ARG A 14 -2.41 8.68 19.14
C ARG A 14 -2.01 9.84 20.03
N GLY A 15 -1.18 9.56 21.04
CA GLY A 15 -0.71 10.59 21.98
C GLY A 15 -1.85 11.32 22.70
N GLY A 16 -2.96 10.65 22.99
CA GLY A 16 -4.15 11.24 23.61
C GLY A 16 -5.03 12.07 22.66
N ARG A 17 -4.66 12.18 21.38
CA ARG A 17 -5.45 12.88 20.36
C ARG A 17 -6.22 11.87 19.50
N VAL A 18 -7.50 12.10 19.29
CA VAL A 18 -8.31 11.38 18.31
C VAL A 18 -7.90 11.86 16.92
N LEU A 19 -7.39 10.93 16.08
CA LEU A 19 -7.04 11.21 14.69
C LEU A 19 -8.21 10.87 13.74
N VAL A 20 -8.89 9.77 14.03
CA VAL A 20 -10.04 9.28 13.25
C VAL A 20 -11.08 8.84 14.25
N GLN A 21 -12.34 9.18 14.03
CA GLN A 21 -13.45 8.83 14.88
C GLN A 21 -14.57 8.20 14.07
N ASP A 22 -15.05 7.04 14.52
CA ASP A 22 -16.24 6.34 14.01
C ASP A 22 -16.25 6.14 12.47
N LEU A 23 -15.07 5.87 11.87
CA LEU A 23 -14.97 5.66 10.44
C LEU A 23 -15.51 4.28 10.05
N SER A 24 -16.47 4.28 9.12
CA SER A 24 -16.99 3.05 8.52
C SER A 24 -16.83 3.10 7.01
N LEU A 25 -16.33 2.02 6.41
CA LEU A 25 -16.08 1.92 4.97
C LEU A 25 -16.00 0.46 4.53
N SER A 26 -16.05 0.24 3.22
CA SER A 26 -15.65 -1.04 2.62
C SER A 26 -14.66 -0.83 1.47
N LEU A 27 -13.77 -1.80 1.30
CA LEU A 27 -12.90 -1.91 0.11
C LEU A 27 -13.38 -3.08 -0.72
N THR A 28 -13.61 -2.83 -1.99
CA THR A 28 -14.17 -3.82 -2.93
C THR A 28 -13.06 -4.42 -3.80
N ARG A 29 -13.21 -5.68 -4.16
CA ARG A 29 -12.31 -6.32 -5.13
C ARG A 29 -12.43 -5.70 -6.51
N GLY A 30 -11.28 -5.50 -7.16
CA GLY A 30 -11.23 -4.93 -8.50
C GLY A 30 -11.64 -3.46 -8.56
N ALA A 31 -11.49 -2.73 -7.46
CA ALA A 31 -11.80 -1.30 -7.37
C ALA A 31 -10.69 -0.51 -6.69
N VAL A 32 -10.56 0.75 -7.07
CA VAL A 32 -9.68 1.72 -6.41
C VAL A 32 -10.51 2.57 -5.44
N THR A 33 -10.05 2.65 -4.20
CA THR A 33 -10.58 3.57 -3.19
C THR A 33 -9.52 4.61 -2.86
N ALA A 34 -9.82 5.88 -3.02
CA ALA A 34 -8.94 6.98 -2.61
C ALA A 34 -9.27 7.43 -1.19
N LEU A 35 -8.26 7.55 -0.35
CA LEU A 35 -8.35 8.13 0.99
C LEU A 35 -7.68 9.50 0.97
N THR A 36 -8.47 10.55 1.15
CA THR A 36 -8.05 11.95 1.07
C THR A 36 -8.27 12.68 2.39
N GLY A 37 -7.80 13.91 2.49
CA GLY A 37 -7.97 14.76 3.67
C GLY A 37 -6.73 15.60 3.99
N PRO A 38 -6.82 16.57 4.92
CA PRO A 38 -5.72 17.45 5.27
C PRO A 38 -4.53 16.69 5.89
N ASN A 39 -3.36 17.35 5.93
CA ASN A 39 -2.20 16.78 6.61
C ASN A 39 -2.49 16.62 8.10
N GLY A 40 -2.10 15.46 8.65
CA GLY A 40 -2.35 15.13 10.06
C GLY A 40 -3.76 14.60 10.36
N SER A 41 -4.64 14.39 9.37
CA SER A 41 -5.98 13.81 9.57
C SER A 41 -5.99 12.30 9.84
N GLY A 42 -4.83 11.65 9.90
CA GLY A 42 -4.75 10.22 10.20
C GLY A 42 -4.77 9.29 8.98
N LYS A 43 -4.65 9.80 7.75
CA LYS A 43 -4.69 8.98 6.52
C LYS A 43 -3.71 7.81 6.54
N SER A 44 -2.43 8.10 6.75
CA SER A 44 -1.39 7.05 6.80
C SER A 44 -1.64 6.06 7.93
N THR A 45 -2.07 6.55 9.11
CA THR A 45 -2.39 5.67 10.25
C THR A 45 -3.59 4.78 9.93
N THR A 46 -4.62 5.32 9.26
CA THR A 46 -5.76 4.54 8.77
C THR A 46 -5.29 3.46 7.79
N ALA A 47 -4.46 3.81 6.81
CA ALA A 47 -3.89 2.84 5.86
C ALA A 47 -3.12 1.70 6.55
N TRP A 48 -2.37 2.01 7.62
CA TRP A 48 -1.67 1.01 8.43
C TRP A 48 -2.64 0.11 9.20
N CYS A 49 -3.73 0.66 9.77
CA CYS A 49 -4.76 -0.12 10.42
C CYS A 49 -5.49 -1.04 9.44
N LEU A 50 -5.91 -0.50 8.28
CA LEU A 50 -6.62 -1.26 7.25
C LEU A 50 -5.76 -2.37 6.62
N SER A 51 -4.45 -2.18 6.55
CA SER A 51 -3.51 -3.22 6.13
C SER A 51 -3.11 -4.19 7.25
N LEU A 52 -3.70 -4.08 8.44
CA LEU A 52 -3.41 -4.88 9.64
C LEU A 52 -1.95 -4.82 10.11
N HIS A 53 -1.19 -3.81 9.70
CA HIS A 53 0.17 -3.56 10.20
C HIS A 53 0.17 -2.84 11.55
N ASP A 54 -0.86 -2.05 11.80
CA ASP A 54 -1.13 -1.42 13.09
C ASP A 54 -2.48 -1.92 13.61
N ARG A 55 -2.52 -2.39 14.84
CA ARG A 55 -3.72 -2.90 15.50
C ARG A 55 -4.10 -2.07 16.71
N ASP A 56 -3.43 -0.96 16.93
CA ASP A 56 -3.75 -0.03 18.00
C ASP A 56 -4.86 0.94 17.54
N CYS A 57 -6.05 0.38 17.36
CA CYS A 57 -7.28 1.07 17.00
C CYS A 57 -8.47 0.32 17.61
N THR A 58 -9.61 0.99 17.73
CA THR A 58 -10.88 0.38 18.15
C THR A 58 -11.85 0.38 16.98
N GLY A 59 -12.94 -0.39 17.11
CA GLY A 59 -13.86 -0.67 16.02
C GLY A 59 -13.61 -2.06 15.43
N GLU A 60 -14.33 -2.41 14.39
CA GLU A 60 -14.23 -3.71 13.74
C GLU A 60 -13.60 -3.57 12.35
N ILE A 61 -12.60 -4.41 12.08
CA ILE A 61 -12.00 -4.59 10.76
C ILE A 61 -12.15 -6.07 10.41
N ALA A 62 -12.84 -6.39 9.32
CA ALA A 62 -12.97 -7.75 8.84
C ALA A 62 -12.39 -7.88 7.43
N PHE A 63 -11.51 -8.87 7.22
CA PHE A 63 -10.92 -9.21 5.93
C PHE A 63 -11.59 -10.49 5.39
N GLU A 64 -12.25 -10.40 4.24
CA GLU A 64 -13.05 -11.49 3.65
C GLU A 64 -14.04 -12.09 4.66
N GLY A 65 -14.69 -11.25 5.46
CA GLY A 65 -15.66 -11.66 6.48
C GLY A 65 -15.06 -12.23 7.75
N VAL A 66 -13.72 -12.31 7.86
CA VAL A 66 -13.05 -12.76 9.10
C VAL A 66 -12.60 -11.53 9.90
N SER A 67 -13.08 -11.41 11.14
CA SER A 67 -12.69 -10.32 12.04
C SER A 67 -11.19 -10.33 12.30
N ALA A 68 -10.52 -9.19 12.15
CA ALA A 68 -9.11 -9.04 12.47
C ALA A 68 -8.82 -9.32 13.95
N ALA A 69 -9.80 -9.09 14.85
CA ALA A 69 -9.67 -9.39 16.27
C ALA A 69 -9.51 -10.90 16.53
N ASP A 70 -10.15 -11.73 15.70
CA ASP A 70 -10.10 -13.20 15.80
C ASP A 70 -8.87 -13.80 15.13
N MET A 71 -8.11 -12.99 14.36
CA MET A 71 -6.93 -13.46 13.66
C MET A 71 -5.73 -13.64 14.58
N SER A 72 -5.15 -14.84 14.56
CA SER A 72 -3.89 -15.10 15.24
C SER A 72 -2.75 -14.26 14.60
N PRO A 73 -1.67 -13.94 15.34
CA PRO A 73 -0.50 -13.29 14.77
C PRO A 73 0.12 -14.06 13.58
N ARG A 74 -0.05 -15.39 13.56
CA ARG A 74 0.40 -16.24 12.44
C ARG A 74 -0.47 -16.03 11.20
N SER A 75 -1.79 -15.92 11.35
CA SER A 75 -2.72 -15.63 10.24
C SER A 75 -2.47 -14.25 9.64
N VAL A 76 -2.29 -13.23 10.47
CA VAL A 76 -1.96 -11.86 9.99
C VAL A 76 -0.64 -11.85 9.23
N ARG A 77 0.41 -12.52 9.74
CA ARG A 77 1.68 -12.65 9.00
C ARG A 77 1.53 -13.40 7.67
N ALA A 78 0.59 -14.33 7.57
CA ALA A 78 0.31 -15.03 6.31
C ALA A 78 -0.37 -14.08 5.31
N LEU A 79 -1.30 -13.24 5.74
CA LEU A 79 -1.89 -12.18 4.91
C LEU A 79 -0.84 -11.21 4.38
N HIS A 80 0.05 -10.69 5.23
CA HIS A 80 1.13 -9.78 4.82
C HIS A 80 2.11 -10.40 3.83
N ARG A 81 2.27 -11.71 3.82
CA ARG A 81 3.18 -12.38 2.89
C ARG A 81 2.54 -12.77 1.56
N ARG A 82 1.21 -12.90 1.50
CA ARG A 82 0.53 -13.52 0.37
C ARG A 82 -0.59 -12.68 -0.21
N THR A 83 -1.15 -11.76 0.56
CA THR A 83 -2.42 -11.13 0.22
C THR A 83 -2.38 -9.62 0.30
N ILE A 84 -1.67 -9.03 1.26
CA ILE A 84 -1.66 -7.58 1.49
C ILE A 84 -0.30 -7.02 1.08
N ALA A 85 -0.28 -6.22 0.02
CA ALA A 85 0.89 -5.47 -0.41
C ALA A 85 0.78 -4.02 0.12
N LEU A 86 1.79 -3.56 0.86
CA LEU A 86 1.83 -2.21 1.42
C LEU A 86 3.06 -1.46 0.91
N GLN A 87 2.83 -0.25 0.36
CA GLN A 87 3.85 0.77 0.15
C GLN A 87 3.54 1.94 1.09
N PRO A 88 4.24 2.07 2.21
CA PRO A 88 4.03 3.16 3.14
C PRO A 88 4.77 4.44 2.71
N GLN A 89 4.37 5.58 3.26
CA GLN A 89 5.02 6.87 3.02
C GLN A 89 6.53 6.83 3.39
N HIS A 90 6.87 6.22 4.53
CA HIS A 90 8.26 5.91 4.86
C HIS A 90 8.67 4.64 4.15
N LEU A 91 9.36 4.80 3.03
CA LEU A 91 9.76 3.70 2.16
C LEU A 91 10.57 2.68 2.97
N LEU A 92 10.13 1.42 2.97
CA LEU A 92 10.81 0.33 3.69
C LEU A 92 12.05 -0.13 2.91
N LEU A 93 12.98 0.78 2.68
CA LEU A 93 14.23 0.55 1.94
C LEU A 93 15.42 0.75 2.90
N GLU A 94 16.42 -0.11 2.77
CA GLU A 94 17.68 0.05 3.47
C GLU A 94 18.59 0.97 2.64
N ASP A 95 18.85 2.16 3.14
CA ASP A 95 19.54 3.24 2.44
C ASP A 95 20.97 2.85 2.03
N SER A 96 21.66 2.10 2.87
CA SER A 96 23.04 1.65 2.65
C SER A 96 23.17 0.55 1.59
N TRP A 97 22.07 -0.08 1.21
CA TRP A 97 22.08 -1.18 0.24
C TRP A 97 21.82 -0.68 -1.18
N SER A 98 22.29 -1.48 -2.15
CA SER A 98 21.91 -1.24 -3.55
C SER A 98 20.44 -1.57 -3.78
N VAL A 99 19.86 -0.98 -4.85
CA VAL A 99 18.50 -1.26 -5.32
C VAL A 99 18.27 -2.78 -5.46
N ALA A 100 19.15 -3.45 -6.19
CA ALA A 100 19.02 -4.90 -6.41
C ALA A 100 19.10 -5.69 -5.10
N ARG A 101 19.89 -5.26 -4.10
CA ARG A 101 19.96 -5.92 -2.79
C ARG A 101 18.66 -5.73 -2.01
N ASN A 102 18.08 -4.53 -2.01
CA ASN A 102 16.79 -4.25 -1.38
C ASN A 102 15.68 -5.16 -1.95
N LEU A 103 15.58 -5.24 -3.28
CA LEU A 103 14.56 -6.04 -3.94
C LEU A 103 14.76 -7.54 -3.72
N ARG A 104 16.01 -8.04 -3.81
CA ARG A 104 16.30 -9.45 -3.49
C ARG A 104 15.96 -9.80 -2.06
N HIS A 105 16.27 -8.91 -1.10
CA HIS A 105 15.93 -9.11 0.30
C HIS A 105 14.40 -9.18 0.50
N ALA A 106 13.64 -8.28 -0.12
CA ALA A 106 12.18 -8.34 -0.07
C ALA A 106 11.63 -9.63 -0.69
N ALA A 107 12.21 -10.08 -1.81
CA ALA A 107 11.82 -11.32 -2.47
C ALA A 107 12.10 -12.60 -1.64
N TRP A 108 12.96 -12.52 -0.61
CA TRP A 108 13.22 -13.66 0.30
C TRP A 108 12.01 -14.08 1.10
N SER A 109 11.09 -13.17 1.40
CA SER A 109 9.83 -13.48 2.09
C SER A 109 8.85 -14.30 1.24
N LEU A 110 9.06 -14.32 -0.09
CA LEU A 110 8.23 -15.08 -1.02
C LEU A 110 8.63 -16.55 -1.00
N ALA A 111 7.65 -17.44 -0.92
CA ALA A 111 7.86 -18.88 -0.95
C ALA A 111 8.17 -19.39 -2.37
N LEU A 112 9.18 -18.82 -3.03
CA LEU A 112 9.60 -19.15 -4.39
C LEU A 112 11.01 -19.76 -4.41
N PRO A 113 11.32 -20.67 -5.35
CA PRO A 113 12.69 -21.11 -5.62
C PRO A 113 13.59 -19.92 -5.98
N TRP A 114 14.90 -20.01 -5.65
CA TRP A 114 15.83 -18.88 -5.81
C TRP A 114 15.91 -18.34 -7.25
N ARG A 115 15.89 -19.24 -8.26
CA ARG A 115 15.87 -18.82 -9.68
C ARG A 115 14.63 -17.98 -10.00
N ARG A 116 13.45 -18.47 -9.63
CA ARG A 116 12.20 -17.72 -9.82
C ARG A 116 12.19 -16.38 -9.10
N ARG A 117 12.82 -16.28 -7.91
CA ARG A 117 12.98 -15.01 -7.22
C ARG A 117 13.90 -14.04 -7.98
N SER A 118 15.00 -14.55 -8.56
CA SER A 118 15.91 -13.72 -9.35
C SER A 118 15.22 -13.17 -10.60
N ASP A 119 14.49 -14.04 -11.33
CA ASP A 119 13.75 -13.65 -12.52
C ASP A 119 12.67 -12.62 -12.19
N LEU A 120 11.93 -12.81 -11.08
CA LEU A 120 10.93 -11.88 -10.61
C LEU A 120 11.53 -10.50 -10.26
N VAL A 121 12.68 -10.48 -9.58
CA VAL A 121 13.37 -9.22 -9.25
C VAL A 121 13.78 -8.49 -10.53
N SER A 122 14.31 -9.19 -11.54
CA SER A 122 14.66 -8.59 -12.83
C SER A 122 13.41 -8.06 -13.56
N GLU A 123 12.32 -8.84 -13.58
CA GLU A 123 11.05 -8.43 -14.17
C GLU A 123 10.50 -7.14 -13.52
N VAL A 124 10.44 -7.08 -12.18
CA VAL A 124 9.90 -5.90 -11.52
C VAL A 124 10.80 -4.68 -11.69
N MET A 125 12.12 -4.85 -11.74
CA MET A 125 13.04 -3.74 -12.04
C MET A 125 12.76 -3.14 -13.42
N ALA A 126 12.60 -3.99 -14.44
CA ALA A 126 12.26 -3.57 -15.80
C ALA A 126 10.93 -2.80 -15.83
N ARG A 127 9.90 -3.37 -15.22
CA ARG A 127 8.54 -2.80 -15.23
C ARG A 127 8.41 -1.48 -14.45
N THR A 128 9.35 -1.18 -13.55
CA THR A 128 9.37 0.06 -12.76
C THR A 128 10.47 1.03 -13.18
N ALA A 129 11.18 0.71 -14.30
CA ALA A 129 12.28 1.52 -14.85
C ALA A 129 13.38 1.84 -13.82
N VAL A 130 13.82 0.79 -13.07
CA VAL A 130 14.92 0.91 -12.11
C VAL A 130 16.10 -0.04 -12.41
N GLU A 131 16.16 -0.63 -13.60
CA GLU A 131 17.23 -1.54 -14.01
C GLU A 131 18.60 -0.86 -13.98
N ASP A 132 18.70 0.34 -14.55
CA ASP A 132 19.93 1.12 -14.59
C ASP A 132 20.39 1.56 -13.19
N LEU A 133 19.47 1.55 -12.22
CA LEU A 133 19.73 1.88 -10.81
C LEU A 133 20.16 0.66 -9.98
N ALA A 134 20.14 -0.56 -10.54
CA ALA A 134 20.29 -1.81 -9.81
C ALA A 134 21.51 -1.84 -8.87
N ARG A 135 22.63 -1.23 -9.28
CA ARG A 135 23.89 -1.20 -8.53
C ARG A 135 24.04 0.03 -7.64
N ARG A 136 23.21 1.06 -7.83
CA ARG A 136 23.28 2.29 -7.03
C ARG A 136 22.74 2.03 -5.63
N ARG A 137 23.31 2.72 -4.65
CA ARG A 137 22.80 2.71 -3.28
C ARG A 137 21.54 3.56 -3.19
N VAL A 138 20.60 3.16 -2.33
CA VAL A 138 19.33 3.87 -2.17
C VAL A 138 19.53 5.31 -1.67
N ASP A 139 20.51 5.55 -0.78
CA ASP A 139 20.83 6.90 -0.28
C ASP A 139 21.31 7.88 -1.38
N SER A 140 21.78 7.37 -2.54
CA SER A 140 22.21 8.18 -3.68
C SER A 140 21.10 8.48 -4.70
N LEU A 141 19.89 8.00 -4.47
CA LEU A 141 18.76 8.14 -5.37
C LEU A 141 17.97 9.43 -5.09
N SER A 142 17.37 10.00 -6.14
CA SER A 142 16.35 11.04 -6.01
C SER A 142 15.08 10.49 -5.35
N GLY A 143 14.19 11.39 -4.87
CA GLY A 143 12.91 10.99 -4.28
C GLY A 143 12.05 10.13 -5.21
N GLY A 144 11.93 10.54 -6.47
CA GLY A 144 11.18 9.77 -7.48
C GLY A 144 11.80 8.41 -7.80
N GLU A 145 13.15 8.32 -7.91
CA GLU A 145 13.85 7.05 -8.07
C GLU A 145 13.64 6.13 -6.87
N ARG A 146 13.69 6.66 -5.64
CA ARG A 146 13.41 5.90 -4.41
C ARG A 146 11.98 5.37 -4.41
N MET A 147 11.00 6.19 -4.83
CA MET A 147 9.61 5.78 -4.94
C MET A 147 9.43 4.66 -5.98
N ARG A 148 10.07 4.74 -7.14
CA ARG A 148 10.06 3.65 -8.14
C ARG A 148 10.60 2.33 -7.55
N VAL A 149 11.66 2.38 -6.74
CA VAL A 149 12.20 1.20 -6.06
C VAL A 149 11.21 0.65 -5.01
N ALA A 150 10.52 1.52 -4.27
CA ALA A 150 9.49 1.10 -3.32
C ALA A 150 8.30 0.45 -4.02
N LEU A 151 7.86 0.99 -5.15
CA LEU A 151 6.82 0.39 -6.00
C LEU A 151 7.26 -0.95 -6.59
N ALA A 152 8.53 -1.06 -7.03
CA ALA A 152 9.10 -2.34 -7.44
C ALA A 152 9.02 -3.39 -6.33
N ARG A 153 9.33 -2.99 -5.08
CA ARG A 153 9.21 -3.86 -3.90
C ARG A 153 7.78 -4.32 -3.66
N THR A 154 6.81 -3.42 -3.76
CA THR A 154 5.37 -3.73 -3.62
C THR A 154 4.91 -4.70 -4.71
N ARG A 155 5.40 -4.52 -5.94
CA ARG A 155 5.07 -5.35 -7.10
C ARG A 155 5.66 -6.78 -7.04
N LEU A 156 6.61 -7.06 -6.15
CA LEU A 156 7.10 -8.42 -5.91
C LEU A 156 5.96 -9.38 -5.50
N MET A 157 4.91 -8.87 -4.86
CA MET A 157 3.66 -9.63 -4.67
C MET A 157 2.85 -9.56 -5.96
N ARG A 158 2.87 -10.65 -6.74
CA ARG A 158 2.30 -10.68 -8.10
C ARG A 158 0.78 -10.58 -8.13
N GLU A 159 0.12 -11.20 -7.20
CA GLU A 159 -1.34 -11.31 -7.13
C GLU A 159 -1.81 -10.94 -5.70
N PRO A 160 -1.69 -9.67 -5.30
CA PRO A 160 -2.21 -9.25 -4.02
C PRO A 160 -3.75 -9.26 -4.03
N GLY A 161 -4.35 -9.61 -2.91
CA GLY A 161 -5.78 -9.40 -2.71
C GLY A 161 -6.09 -7.94 -2.38
N LEU A 162 -5.21 -7.31 -1.58
CA LEU A 162 -5.28 -5.90 -1.19
C LEU A 162 -3.94 -5.21 -1.46
N VAL A 163 -3.99 -4.06 -2.10
CA VAL A 163 -2.85 -3.15 -2.25
C VAL A 163 -3.14 -1.86 -1.49
N VAL A 164 -2.19 -1.43 -0.69
CA VAL A 164 -2.28 -0.15 0.04
C VAL A 164 -1.07 0.70 -0.34
N LEU A 165 -1.34 1.87 -0.92
CA LEU A 165 -0.32 2.83 -1.35
C LEU A 165 -0.49 4.13 -0.57
N ASP A 166 0.56 4.60 0.06
CA ASP A 166 0.56 5.85 0.81
C ASP A 166 1.43 6.89 0.10
N GLU A 167 0.78 7.89 -0.52
CA GLU A 167 1.36 8.97 -1.33
C GLU A 167 2.32 8.47 -2.43
N PRO A 168 1.88 7.57 -3.32
CA PRO A 168 2.78 6.88 -4.26
C PRO A 168 3.34 7.77 -5.36
N THR A 169 2.82 8.98 -5.56
CA THR A 169 3.29 9.96 -6.54
C THR A 169 4.03 11.14 -5.92
N ALA A 170 4.18 11.17 -4.57
CA ALA A 170 4.80 12.28 -3.88
C ALA A 170 6.24 12.53 -4.33
N GLY A 171 6.54 13.77 -4.68
CA GLY A 171 7.88 14.19 -5.13
C GLY A 171 8.34 13.57 -6.45
N GLY A 172 7.45 12.95 -7.19
CA GLY A 172 7.73 12.35 -8.49
C GLY A 172 7.39 13.24 -9.68
N ASP A 173 7.78 12.76 -10.84
CA ASP A 173 7.51 13.35 -12.15
C ASP A 173 6.25 12.72 -12.80
N GLU A 174 5.93 13.18 -13.99
CA GLU A 174 4.83 12.63 -14.80
C GLU A 174 5.04 11.14 -15.13
N GLY A 175 6.28 10.71 -15.31
CA GLY A 175 6.63 9.31 -15.55
C GLY A 175 6.35 8.41 -14.33
N LEU A 176 6.52 8.93 -13.10
CA LEU A 176 6.13 8.20 -11.90
C LEU A 176 4.60 8.10 -11.80
N SER A 177 3.88 9.18 -12.10
CA SER A 177 2.41 9.17 -12.10
C SER A 177 1.84 8.18 -13.12
N ALA A 178 2.41 8.13 -14.32
CA ALA A 178 2.03 7.16 -15.35
C ALA A 178 2.32 5.71 -14.90
N LEU A 179 3.46 5.47 -14.26
CA LEU A 179 3.81 4.17 -13.69
C LEU A 179 2.77 3.73 -12.64
N VAL A 180 2.46 4.59 -11.66
CA VAL A 180 1.47 4.29 -10.61
C VAL A 180 0.13 3.98 -11.25
N THR A 181 -0.33 4.81 -12.18
CA THR A 181 -1.60 4.60 -12.88
C THR A 181 -1.66 3.24 -13.59
N GLY A 182 -0.62 2.89 -14.34
CA GLY A 182 -0.55 1.57 -14.99
C GLY A 182 -0.55 0.40 -14.00
N MET A 183 0.10 0.56 -12.84
CA MET A 183 0.07 -0.45 -11.79
C MET A 183 -1.32 -0.59 -11.16
N LEU A 184 -2.06 0.51 -10.96
CA LEU A 184 -3.45 0.47 -10.48
C LEU A 184 -4.33 -0.34 -11.45
N ASP A 185 -4.23 -0.06 -12.76
CA ASP A 185 -5.01 -0.77 -13.79
C ASP A 185 -4.72 -2.28 -13.78
N GLU A 186 -3.45 -2.68 -13.64
CA GLU A 186 -3.07 -4.09 -13.56
C GLU A 186 -3.62 -4.76 -12.30
N TRP A 187 -3.54 -4.14 -11.13
CA TRP A 187 -4.06 -4.71 -9.89
C TRP A 187 -5.58 -4.82 -9.90
N VAL A 188 -6.28 -3.80 -10.37
CA VAL A 188 -7.74 -3.82 -10.56
C VAL A 188 -8.12 -4.93 -11.55
N GLY A 189 -7.41 -5.05 -12.68
CA GLY A 189 -7.61 -6.10 -13.67
C GLY A 189 -7.38 -7.52 -13.12
N SER A 190 -6.54 -7.68 -12.08
CA SER A 190 -6.34 -8.93 -11.35
C SER A 190 -7.30 -9.13 -10.16
N ALA A 191 -8.34 -8.30 -10.06
CA ALA A 191 -9.33 -8.29 -8.99
C ALA A 191 -8.76 -7.97 -7.58
N ALA A 192 -7.63 -7.28 -7.48
CA ALA A 192 -7.16 -6.74 -6.22
C ALA A 192 -8.02 -5.53 -5.81
N GLY A 193 -8.35 -5.41 -4.53
CA GLY A 193 -8.82 -4.14 -3.97
C GLY A 193 -7.63 -3.20 -3.76
N VAL A 194 -7.77 -1.93 -4.12
CA VAL A 194 -6.69 -0.96 -3.98
C VAL A 194 -7.12 0.21 -3.12
N LEU A 195 -6.37 0.50 -2.06
CA LEU A 195 -6.49 1.71 -1.26
C LEU A 195 -5.33 2.64 -1.57
N VAL A 196 -5.62 3.84 -2.04
CA VAL A 196 -4.60 4.87 -2.31
C VAL A 196 -4.82 6.06 -1.38
N VAL A 197 -3.88 6.31 -0.49
CA VAL A 197 -3.81 7.58 0.25
C VAL A 197 -3.13 8.58 -0.65
N THR A 198 -3.83 9.64 -1.02
CA THR A 198 -3.26 10.63 -1.93
C THR A 198 -3.98 11.98 -1.89
N HIS A 199 -3.28 13.01 -2.33
CA HIS A 199 -3.83 14.31 -2.73
C HIS A 199 -3.61 14.60 -4.23
N ASP A 200 -3.05 13.64 -4.99
CA ASP A 200 -2.94 13.72 -6.44
C ASP A 200 -4.32 13.55 -7.09
N GLN A 201 -4.85 14.64 -7.67
CA GLN A 201 -6.19 14.67 -8.26
C GLN A 201 -6.38 13.58 -9.34
N ARG A 202 -5.32 13.25 -10.09
CA ARG A 202 -5.37 12.22 -11.14
C ARG A 202 -5.67 10.83 -10.57
N LEU A 203 -5.14 10.51 -9.39
CA LEU A 203 -5.42 9.25 -8.71
C LEU A 203 -6.81 9.26 -8.06
N VAL A 204 -7.23 10.42 -7.54
CA VAL A 204 -8.59 10.59 -6.99
C VAL A 204 -9.65 10.42 -8.08
N GLU A 205 -9.44 10.97 -9.28
CA GLU A 205 -10.36 10.85 -10.42
C GLU A 205 -10.48 9.41 -10.97
N ARG A 206 -9.50 8.56 -10.71
CA ARG A 206 -9.54 7.14 -11.08
C ARG A 206 -10.20 6.25 -10.03
N ALA A 207 -10.45 6.77 -8.83
CA ALA A 207 -11.05 5.99 -7.77
C ALA A 207 -12.56 5.87 -7.95
N GLU A 208 -13.10 4.66 -7.83
CA GLU A 208 -14.54 4.41 -7.78
C GLU A 208 -15.15 4.93 -6.48
N HIS A 209 -14.35 4.96 -5.42
CA HIS A 209 -14.77 5.45 -4.10
C HIS A 209 -13.76 6.45 -3.56
N VAL A 210 -14.26 7.57 -3.03
CA VAL A 210 -13.41 8.58 -2.38
C VAL A 210 -13.87 8.76 -0.95
N ILE A 211 -12.95 8.53 -0.02
CA ILE A 211 -13.17 8.73 1.42
C ILE A 211 -12.39 9.95 1.85
N ARG A 212 -13.03 10.87 2.54
CA ARG A 212 -12.39 12.08 3.07
C ARG A 212 -12.30 12.01 4.59
N LEU A 213 -11.08 12.12 5.12
CA LEU A 213 -10.87 12.26 6.57
C LEU A 213 -10.78 13.74 6.94
N GLY A 214 -11.31 14.07 8.11
CA GLY A 214 -11.23 15.45 8.65
C GLY A 214 -12.35 16.38 8.20
N ASP A 215 -13.29 15.93 7.39
CA ASP A 215 -14.58 16.60 7.29
C ASP A 215 -15.33 16.29 8.58
N GLU A 216 -15.55 17.29 9.44
CA GLU A 216 -16.46 17.13 10.57
C GLU A 216 -17.81 16.70 10.01
N PRO A 217 -18.51 15.71 10.63
CA PRO A 217 -19.89 15.48 10.29
C PRO A 217 -20.62 16.82 10.47
N ALA A 218 -21.30 17.28 9.43
CA ALA A 218 -22.14 18.46 9.53
C ALA A 218 -23.05 18.30 10.74
N ALA A 219 -22.89 19.20 11.71
CA ALA A 219 -23.64 19.26 12.95
C ALA A 219 -25.14 19.44 12.69
#